data_e0204eea391e5994235387fd22c31c1b
#
_entry.id   e0204eea391e5994235387fd22c31c1b
#
_cell.length_a   1.000
_cell.length_b   1.000
_cell.length_c   1.000
_cell.angle_alpha   90.00
_cell.angle_beta   90.00
_cell.angle_gamma   90.00
#
_symmetry.space_group_name_H-M   'P 1'
#
loop_
_entity.id
_entity.type
_entity.pdbx_description
1 polymer ?
#
loop_
_entity_poly.entity_id
_entity_poly.type
_entity_poly.pdbx_seq_one_letter_code
_entity_poly.pdbx_strand_id
1 'polypeptide(L)'
;MTVHIALGGIELDLLPGRVAYRPDTATLFVADMHLGKSGTFRAHGVPVPESSASDLQRLASIVKQLGAQIVVVLGDLLHDRNTLQGKLGSQIRREISEFPVPIHLVPGNHDLHTKDLESLDLTIVFEDGVTDGLRLRHEPDSNSTSPMLAGHVHPVAILGTRGGPHLRTRCFH
;
A
#
# COMPACT_ATOMS: atom_id res chain seq x y z
N MET A 1 0.56 17.92 6.82
CA MET A 1 -0.36 17.87 7.98
C MET A 1 -0.55 16.40 8.32
N THR A 2 -0.25 15.99 9.55
CA THR A 2 -0.49 14.65 10.09
C THR A 2 -1.77 14.67 10.90
N VAL A 3 -2.55 13.61 10.85
CA VAL A 3 -3.75 13.42 11.68
C VAL A 3 -3.47 12.28 12.65
N HIS A 4 -3.56 12.56 13.95
CA HIS A 4 -3.37 11.56 14.99
C HIS A 4 -4.72 10.94 15.35
N ILE A 5 -4.80 9.62 15.40
CA ILE A 5 -6.00 8.87 15.78
C ILE A 5 -5.64 7.76 16.77
N ALA A 6 -6.63 7.33 17.55
CA ALA A 6 -6.54 6.09 18.34
C ALA A 6 -7.53 5.06 17.79
N LEU A 7 -7.04 3.92 17.37
CA LEU A 7 -7.82 2.80 16.87
C LEU A 7 -7.75 1.63 17.87
N GLY A 8 -8.80 1.45 18.67
CA GLY A 8 -8.81 0.41 19.72
C GLY A 8 -7.70 0.57 20.77
N GLY A 9 -7.31 1.82 21.06
CA GLY A 9 -6.21 2.12 21.99
C GLY A 9 -4.82 2.11 21.37
N ILE A 10 -4.71 1.86 20.05
CA ILE A 10 -3.45 1.90 19.30
C ILE A 10 -3.34 3.27 18.63
N GLU A 11 -2.27 4.00 18.92
CA GLU A 11 -2.01 5.31 18.33
C GLU A 11 -1.47 5.16 16.91
N LEU A 12 -2.08 5.90 15.98
CA LEU A 12 -1.71 5.93 14.57
C LEU A 12 -1.62 7.37 14.05
N ASP A 13 -0.61 7.62 13.24
CA ASP A 13 -0.42 8.84 12.50
C ASP A 13 -0.86 8.63 11.04
N LEU A 14 -1.93 9.31 10.61
CA LEU A 14 -2.34 9.33 9.22
C LEU A 14 -1.63 10.47 8.49
N LEU A 15 -0.84 10.14 7.45
CA LEU A 15 0.01 11.10 6.76
C LEU A 15 -0.48 11.38 5.33
N PRO A 16 -0.08 12.52 4.76
CA PRO A 16 -0.22 12.77 3.33
C PRO A 16 0.45 11.65 2.53
N GLY A 17 -0.18 11.26 1.44
CA GLY A 17 0.32 10.14 0.64
C GLY A 17 -0.35 8.81 0.97
N ARG A 18 -1.34 8.82 1.86
CA ARG A 18 -2.17 7.66 2.19
C ARG A 18 -1.37 6.55 2.86
N VAL A 19 -0.52 6.93 3.79
CA VAL A 19 0.22 6.03 4.65
C VAL A 19 -0.21 6.23 6.09
N ALA A 20 -0.33 5.15 6.86
CA ALA A 20 -0.52 5.19 8.29
C ALA A 20 0.79 4.76 8.97
N TYR A 21 1.16 5.43 10.03
CA TYR A 21 2.35 5.12 10.80
C TYR A 21 1.99 4.81 12.24
N ARG A 22 2.56 3.75 12.76
CA ARG A 22 2.43 3.34 14.17
C ARG A 22 3.76 3.63 14.89
N PRO A 23 3.81 4.67 15.74
CA PRO A 23 5.06 5.13 16.34
C PRO A 23 5.70 4.14 17.32
N ASP A 24 4.89 3.44 18.13
CA ASP A 24 5.39 2.51 19.16
C ASP A 24 6.14 1.30 18.61
N THR A 25 5.78 0.86 17.39
CA THR A 25 6.45 -0.25 16.69
C THR A 25 7.27 0.21 15.48
N ALA A 26 7.35 1.51 15.23
CA ALA A 26 7.99 2.11 14.07
C ALA A 26 7.55 1.46 12.73
N THR A 27 6.25 1.11 12.61
CA THR A 27 5.68 0.40 11.48
C THR A 27 4.92 1.36 10.57
N LEU A 28 5.20 1.32 9.27
CA LEU A 28 4.49 2.07 8.24
C LEU A 28 3.54 1.14 7.47
N PHE A 29 2.28 1.55 7.33
CA PHE A 29 1.26 0.81 6.61
C PHE A 29 0.86 1.53 5.33
N VAL A 30 0.77 0.77 4.24
CA VAL A 30 0.28 1.21 2.93
C VAL A 30 -0.64 0.14 2.36
N ALA A 31 -1.48 0.49 1.38
CA ALA A 31 -2.34 -0.46 0.68
C ALA A 31 -2.43 -0.10 -0.81
N ASP A 32 -2.82 -1.08 -1.62
CA ASP A 32 -3.25 -0.89 -3.02
C ASP A 32 -2.24 -0.06 -3.86
N MET A 33 -0.97 -0.40 -3.77
CA MET A 33 0.09 0.29 -4.52
C MET A 33 -0.01 0.05 -6.02
N HIS A 34 -0.46 -1.15 -6.42
CA HIS A 34 -0.64 -1.56 -7.83
C HIS A 34 0.59 -1.24 -8.70
N LEU A 35 1.78 -1.62 -8.26
CA LEU A 35 2.99 -1.48 -9.07
C LEU A 35 2.80 -2.17 -10.42
N GLY A 36 3.25 -1.52 -11.50
CA GLY A 36 3.06 -2.02 -12.86
C GLY A 36 1.82 -1.51 -13.58
N LYS A 37 0.90 -0.83 -12.90
CA LYS A 37 -0.34 -0.33 -13.49
C LYS A 37 -0.13 0.54 -14.73
N SER A 38 0.83 1.43 -14.69
CA SER A 38 1.21 2.26 -15.83
C SER A 38 1.74 1.44 -17.02
N GLY A 39 2.43 0.34 -16.76
CA GLY A 39 2.89 -0.61 -17.77
C GLY A 39 1.71 -1.28 -18.50
N THR A 40 0.71 -1.72 -17.78
CA THR A 40 -0.51 -2.32 -18.33
C THR A 40 -1.27 -1.32 -19.22
N PHE A 41 -1.43 -0.08 -18.77
CA PHE A 41 -2.07 0.95 -19.60
C PHE A 41 -1.29 1.21 -20.90
N ARG A 42 0.05 1.29 -20.86
CA ARG A 42 0.86 1.46 -22.06
C ARG A 42 0.77 0.27 -23.01
N ALA A 43 0.72 -0.95 -22.49
CA ALA A 43 0.53 -2.16 -23.31
C ALA A 43 -0.81 -2.14 -24.07
N HIS A 44 -1.83 -1.44 -23.55
CA HIS A 44 -3.12 -1.22 -24.18
C HIS A 44 -3.18 0.11 -24.96
N GLY A 45 -2.04 0.73 -25.28
CA GLY A 45 -1.97 1.94 -26.12
C GLY A 45 -2.32 3.25 -25.41
N VAL A 46 -2.46 3.26 -24.08
CA VAL A 46 -2.71 4.48 -23.31
C VAL A 46 -1.38 5.07 -22.84
N PRO A 47 -0.98 6.25 -23.31
CA PRO A 47 0.28 6.88 -22.92
C PRO A 47 0.19 7.45 -21.50
N VAL A 48 0.67 6.71 -20.50
CA VAL A 48 0.78 7.16 -19.12
C VAL A 48 2.24 7.13 -18.66
N PRO A 49 2.68 8.06 -17.79
CA PRO A 49 4.01 8.02 -17.19
C PRO A 49 4.21 6.75 -16.36
N GLU A 50 5.45 6.29 -16.25
CA GLU A 50 5.81 5.24 -15.28
C GLU A 50 5.71 5.80 -13.85
N SER A 51 4.99 5.09 -12.98
CA SER A 51 4.77 5.53 -11.60
C SER A 51 5.36 4.59 -10.55
N SER A 52 5.63 3.32 -10.89
CA SER A 52 6.04 2.32 -9.90
C SER A 52 7.32 2.70 -9.17
N ALA A 53 8.37 3.10 -9.91
CA ALA A 53 9.62 3.55 -9.32
C ALA A 53 9.43 4.80 -8.44
N SER A 54 8.65 5.78 -8.91
CA SER A 54 8.36 6.99 -8.15
C SER A 54 7.55 6.72 -6.88
N ASP A 55 6.66 5.73 -6.91
CA ASP A 55 5.85 5.35 -5.74
C ASP A 55 6.72 4.66 -4.67
N LEU A 56 7.60 3.74 -5.05
CA LEU A 56 8.57 3.11 -4.12
C LEU A 56 9.58 4.12 -3.58
N GLN A 57 10.13 5.01 -4.40
CA GLN A 57 11.05 6.06 -3.96
C GLN A 57 10.37 7.04 -2.98
N ARG A 58 9.12 7.41 -3.25
CA ARG A 58 8.35 8.25 -2.33
C ARG A 58 8.13 7.54 -1.00
N LEU A 59 7.78 6.25 -1.02
CA LEU A 59 7.61 5.45 0.19
C LEU A 59 8.92 5.35 0.98
N ALA A 60 10.06 5.08 0.31
CA ALA A 60 11.38 5.05 0.94
C ALA A 60 11.76 6.40 1.58
N SER A 61 11.35 7.51 0.96
CA SER A 61 11.56 8.84 1.54
C SER A 61 10.76 9.04 2.83
N ILE A 62 9.52 8.57 2.88
CA ILE A 62 8.66 8.62 4.07
C ILE A 62 9.24 7.72 5.18
N VAL A 63 9.68 6.50 4.84
CA VAL A 63 10.36 5.58 5.77
C VAL A 63 11.54 6.27 6.43
N LYS A 64 12.40 6.90 5.64
CA LYS A 64 13.57 7.62 6.15
C LYS A 64 13.20 8.82 7.02
N GLN A 65 12.18 9.58 6.63
CA GLN A 65 11.72 10.76 7.37
C GLN A 65 11.14 10.40 8.75
N LEU A 66 10.41 9.28 8.84
CA LEU A 66 9.76 8.84 10.07
C LEU A 66 10.64 7.91 10.92
N GLY A 67 11.76 7.41 10.37
CA GLY A 67 12.56 6.36 11.02
C GLY A 67 11.83 5.03 11.11
N ALA A 68 10.89 4.74 10.18
CA ALA A 68 10.18 3.48 10.17
C ALA A 68 11.16 2.32 9.98
N GLN A 69 10.91 1.20 10.66
CA GLN A 69 11.75 0.00 10.66
C GLN A 69 11.17 -1.11 9.79
N ILE A 70 9.87 -1.07 9.51
CA ILE A 70 9.14 -2.05 8.72
C ILE A 70 8.08 -1.32 7.91
N VAL A 71 7.86 -1.76 6.67
CA VAL A 71 6.68 -1.41 5.87
C VAL A 71 5.77 -2.62 5.77
N VAL A 72 4.49 -2.44 6.06
CA VAL A 72 3.45 -3.44 5.84
C VAL A 72 2.57 -2.98 4.68
N VAL A 73 2.47 -3.80 3.65
CA VAL A 73 1.55 -3.58 2.51
C VAL A 73 0.30 -4.41 2.74
N LEU A 74 -0.84 -3.74 2.84
CA LEU A 74 -2.16 -4.35 3.07
C LEU A 74 -2.82 -4.72 1.74
N GLY A 75 -2.15 -5.57 0.97
CA GLY A 75 -2.57 -6.12 -0.30
C GLY A 75 -2.42 -5.22 -1.52
N ASP A 76 -2.56 -5.86 -2.65
CA ASP A 76 -2.50 -5.27 -3.99
C ASP A 76 -1.23 -4.43 -4.21
N LEU A 77 -0.08 -5.01 -3.79
CA LEU A 77 1.24 -4.46 -4.10
C LEU A 77 1.46 -4.41 -5.62
N LEU A 78 1.07 -5.48 -6.32
CA LEU A 78 1.24 -5.65 -7.76
C LEU A 78 -0.10 -5.46 -8.50
N HIS A 79 -0.04 -5.05 -9.78
CA HIS A 79 -1.26 -4.68 -10.52
C HIS A 79 -1.92 -5.87 -11.21
N ASP A 80 -1.15 -6.74 -11.84
CA ASP A 80 -1.69 -7.88 -12.59
C ASP A 80 -0.75 -9.09 -12.60
N ARG A 81 -1.26 -10.20 -13.15
CA ARG A 81 -0.59 -11.49 -13.22
C ARG A 81 0.82 -11.46 -13.81
N ASN A 82 1.09 -10.57 -14.75
CA ASN A 82 2.35 -10.51 -15.50
C ASN A 82 3.22 -9.31 -15.10
N THR A 83 2.87 -8.59 -14.03
CA THR A 83 3.60 -7.38 -13.57
C THR A 83 5.09 -7.65 -13.39
N LEU A 84 5.47 -8.83 -12.93
CA LEU A 84 6.88 -9.20 -12.71
C LEU A 84 7.59 -9.73 -13.96
N GLN A 85 6.97 -9.68 -15.13
CA GLN A 85 7.59 -10.14 -16.37
C GLN A 85 8.37 -9.04 -17.09
N GLY A 86 9.41 -9.41 -17.83
CA GLY A 86 10.19 -8.50 -18.66
C GLY A 86 10.97 -7.44 -17.89
N LYS A 87 11.26 -6.31 -18.56
CA LYS A 87 12.09 -5.23 -18.00
C LYS A 87 11.48 -4.56 -16.77
N LEU A 88 10.17 -4.34 -16.77
CA LEU A 88 9.46 -3.74 -15.65
C LEU A 88 9.54 -4.63 -14.41
N GLY A 89 9.32 -5.93 -14.58
CA GLY A 89 9.43 -6.88 -13.48
C GLY A 89 10.82 -6.95 -12.89
N SER A 90 11.87 -6.92 -13.74
CA SER A 90 13.25 -6.84 -13.27
C SER A 90 13.55 -5.56 -12.50
N GLN A 91 12.97 -4.46 -12.92
CA GLN A 91 13.10 -3.18 -12.21
C GLN A 91 12.41 -3.23 -10.84
N ILE A 92 11.16 -3.71 -10.77
CA ILE A 92 10.41 -3.82 -9.51
C ILE A 92 11.15 -4.74 -8.52
N ARG A 93 11.66 -5.91 -8.98
CA ARG A 93 12.44 -6.80 -8.11
C ARG A 93 13.66 -6.09 -7.52
N ARG A 94 14.42 -5.39 -8.35
CA ARG A 94 15.58 -4.63 -7.87
C ARG A 94 15.20 -3.56 -6.86
N GLU A 95 14.18 -2.75 -7.15
CA GLU A 95 13.74 -1.68 -6.25
C GLU A 95 13.22 -2.20 -4.91
N ILE A 96 12.59 -3.37 -4.89
CA ILE A 96 12.16 -4.03 -3.65
C ILE A 96 13.37 -4.58 -2.89
N SER A 97 14.33 -5.23 -3.56
CA SER A 97 15.53 -5.76 -2.91
C SER A 97 16.46 -4.67 -2.36
N GLU A 98 16.43 -3.47 -2.96
CA GLU A 98 17.20 -2.30 -2.52
C GLU A 98 16.40 -1.41 -1.54
N PHE A 99 15.19 -1.82 -1.15
CA PHE A 99 14.34 -1.01 -0.28
C PHE A 99 14.96 -0.90 1.14
N PRO A 100 14.92 0.28 1.78
CA PRO A 100 15.75 0.56 2.98
C PRO A 100 15.37 -0.24 4.23
N VAL A 101 14.18 -0.84 4.27
CA VAL A 101 13.67 -1.63 5.41
C VAL A 101 12.89 -2.85 4.89
N PRO A 102 12.71 -3.90 5.70
CA PRO A 102 11.88 -5.04 5.30
C PRO A 102 10.47 -4.64 4.88
N ILE A 103 9.98 -5.28 3.82
CA ILE A 103 8.59 -5.15 3.37
C ILE A 103 7.84 -6.44 3.72
N HIS A 104 6.78 -6.29 4.48
CA HIS A 104 5.82 -7.35 4.79
C HIS A 104 4.59 -7.17 3.92
N LEU A 105 4.13 -8.23 3.28
CA LEU A 105 2.95 -8.23 2.41
C LEU A 105 1.84 -9.09 3.01
N VAL A 106 0.70 -8.50 3.28
CA VAL A 106 -0.57 -9.22 3.39
C VAL A 106 -1.11 -9.33 1.96
N PRO A 107 -1.12 -10.52 1.32
CA PRO A 107 -1.45 -10.60 -0.10
C PRO A 107 -2.88 -10.18 -0.39
N GLY A 108 -3.06 -9.31 -1.39
CA GLY A 108 -4.36 -9.00 -1.98
C GLY A 108 -4.71 -9.93 -3.14
N ASN A 109 -5.93 -9.79 -3.65
CA ASN A 109 -6.40 -10.63 -4.76
C ASN A 109 -5.55 -10.47 -6.03
N HIS A 110 -4.98 -9.31 -6.31
CA HIS A 110 -4.03 -9.13 -7.42
C HIS A 110 -2.72 -9.88 -7.19
N ASP A 111 -2.16 -9.82 -5.97
CA ASP A 111 -0.89 -10.46 -5.62
C ASP A 111 -0.98 -11.97 -5.72
N LEU A 112 -2.07 -12.58 -5.21
CA LEU A 112 -2.32 -14.02 -5.25
C LEU A 112 -2.36 -14.60 -6.68
N HIS A 113 -2.65 -13.77 -7.66
CA HIS A 113 -2.71 -14.17 -9.07
C HIS A 113 -1.43 -13.80 -9.84
N THR A 114 -0.48 -13.08 -9.21
CA THR A 114 0.77 -12.67 -9.85
C THR A 114 1.72 -13.86 -9.96
N LYS A 115 2.31 -14.04 -11.13
CA LYS A 115 3.35 -15.03 -11.37
C LYS A 115 4.66 -14.57 -10.72
N ASP A 116 5.40 -15.51 -10.19
CA ASP A 116 6.74 -15.31 -9.63
C ASP A 116 6.76 -14.33 -8.44
N LEU A 117 5.65 -14.22 -7.67
CA LEU A 117 5.57 -13.38 -6.46
C LEU A 117 6.67 -13.75 -5.47
N GLU A 118 6.99 -15.04 -5.36
CA GLU A 118 8.07 -15.59 -4.52
C GLU A 118 9.47 -15.11 -4.92
N SER A 119 9.61 -14.50 -6.09
CA SER A 119 10.88 -13.90 -6.54
C SER A 119 11.16 -12.53 -5.94
N LEU A 120 10.20 -11.97 -5.20
CA LEU A 120 10.37 -10.70 -4.49
C LEU A 120 10.95 -10.95 -3.10
N ASP A 121 11.85 -10.07 -2.69
CA ASP A 121 12.40 -10.05 -1.33
C ASP A 121 11.38 -9.45 -0.35
N LEU A 122 10.37 -10.26 -0.01
CA LEU A 122 9.24 -9.88 0.85
C LEU A 122 9.01 -10.94 1.92
N THR A 123 8.49 -10.50 3.06
CA THR A 123 7.89 -11.41 4.05
C THR A 123 6.38 -11.47 3.83
N ILE A 124 5.85 -12.65 3.51
CA ILE A 124 4.40 -12.84 3.41
C ILE A 124 3.81 -12.97 4.81
N VAL A 125 2.82 -12.15 5.09
CA VAL A 125 2.03 -12.17 6.33
C VAL A 125 0.63 -12.67 5.97
N PHE A 126 0.18 -13.74 6.63
CA PHE A 126 -1.17 -14.24 6.39
C PHE A 126 -2.22 -13.25 6.88
N GLU A 127 -3.36 -13.17 6.19
CA GLU A 127 -4.54 -12.45 6.67
C GLU A 127 -4.89 -12.88 8.09
N ASP A 128 -5.40 -11.92 8.88
CA ASP A 128 -5.65 -12.07 10.31
C ASP A 128 -4.40 -12.22 11.19
N GLY A 129 -3.21 -11.94 10.63
CA GLY A 129 -2.04 -11.68 11.45
C GLY A 129 -2.35 -10.54 12.43
N VAL A 130 -2.33 -10.83 13.72
CA VAL A 130 -2.47 -9.79 14.75
C VAL A 130 -1.08 -9.30 15.12
N THR A 131 -0.79 -8.05 14.81
CA THR A 131 0.43 -7.41 15.26
C THR A 131 0.09 -6.49 16.44
N ASP A 132 0.41 -6.95 17.65
CA ASP A 132 0.21 -6.17 18.89
C ASP A 132 -1.19 -5.57 19.02
N GLY A 133 -2.22 -6.41 18.84
CA GLY A 133 -3.62 -6.01 18.99
C GLY A 133 -4.29 -5.41 17.76
N LEU A 134 -3.55 -5.23 16.64
CA LEU A 134 -4.07 -4.71 15.38
C LEU A 134 -4.16 -5.84 14.34
N ARG A 135 -5.36 -6.10 13.82
CA ARG A 135 -5.56 -7.04 12.71
C ARG A 135 -5.16 -6.40 11.39
N LEU A 136 -4.46 -7.15 10.56
CA LEU A 136 -4.00 -6.73 9.24
C LEU A 136 -4.67 -7.58 8.17
N ARG A 137 -5.38 -6.95 7.25
CA ARG A 137 -6.08 -7.63 6.16
C ARG A 137 -5.95 -6.87 4.85
N HIS A 138 -6.16 -7.56 3.73
CA HIS A 138 -6.43 -6.89 2.47
C HIS A 138 -7.89 -6.41 2.41
N GLU A 139 -8.85 -7.29 2.62
CA GLU A 139 -10.28 -6.94 2.62
C GLU A 139 -10.79 -6.66 4.04
N PRO A 140 -11.52 -5.53 4.25
CA PRO A 140 -12.10 -5.23 5.54
C PRO A 140 -13.20 -6.23 5.91
N ASP A 141 -13.24 -6.61 7.19
CA ASP A 141 -14.29 -7.45 7.76
C ASP A 141 -15.25 -6.59 8.58
N SER A 142 -16.43 -6.33 8.03
CA SER A 142 -17.47 -5.52 8.68
C SER A 142 -18.02 -6.12 9.97
N ASN A 143 -17.80 -7.41 10.21
CA ASN A 143 -18.25 -8.12 11.43
C ASN A 143 -17.16 -8.14 12.51
N SER A 144 -15.97 -7.63 12.22
CA SER A 144 -14.88 -7.61 13.19
C SER A 144 -15.17 -6.61 14.32
N THR A 145 -14.98 -7.07 15.54
CA THR A 145 -15.00 -6.23 16.75
C THR A 145 -13.60 -5.79 17.19
N SER A 146 -12.57 -6.31 16.55
CA SER A 146 -11.16 -5.96 16.84
C SER A 146 -10.68 -4.82 15.93
N PRO A 147 -9.78 -3.96 16.43
CA PRO A 147 -9.14 -2.94 15.60
C PRO A 147 -8.48 -3.55 14.38
N MET A 148 -8.66 -2.92 13.21
CA MET A 148 -8.17 -3.46 11.94
C MET A 148 -7.68 -2.35 11.02
N LEU A 149 -6.60 -2.62 10.27
CA LEU A 149 -6.23 -1.89 9.08
C LEU A 149 -6.43 -2.77 7.85
N ALA A 150 -7.04 -2.20 6.81
CA ALA A 150 -7.28 -2.91 5.56
C ALA A 150 -7.11 -1.99 4.34
N GLY A 151 -6.91 -2.61 3.17
CA GLY A 151 -6.90 -2.00 1.85
C GLY A 151 -8.22 -2.19 1.09
N HIS A 152 -8.11 -2.49 -0.22
CA HIS A 152 -9.15 -2.97 -1.15
C HIS A 152 -10.26 -1.96 -1.50
N VAL A 153 -10.85 -1.25 -0.54
CA VAL A 153 -12.06 -0.42 -0.74
C VAL A 153 -11.82 0.82 -1.61
N HIS A 154 -10.58 1.29 -1.71
CA HIS A 154 -10.21 2.50 -2.46
C HIS A 154 -11.10 3.72 -2.15
N PRO A 155 -11.25 4.13 -0.89
CA PRO A 155 -12.19 5.17 -0.52
C PRO A 155 -11.86 6.51 -1.18
N VAL A 156 -12.90 7.25 -1.59
CA VAL A 156 -12.79 8.53 -2.28
C VAL A 156 -13.66 9.57 -1.60
N ALA A 157 -13.04 10.68 -1.18
CA ALA A 157 -13.75 11.88 -0.79
C ALA A 157 -14.05 12.75 -2.03
N ILE A 158 -15.24 13.32 -2.08
CA ILE A 158 -15.64 14.29 -3.10
C ILE A 158 -15.68 15.66 -2.44
N LEU A 159 -14.77 16.53 -2.83
CA LEU A 159 -14.66 17.90 -2.34
C LEU A 159 -15.19 18.85 -3.43
N GLY A 160 -16.08 19.75 -3.05
CA GLY A 160 -16.63 20.72 -4.00
C GLY A 160 -17.73 21.57 -3.39
N THR A 161 -18.12 22.61 -4.12
CA THR A 161 -19.25 23.47 -3.75
C THR A 161 -20.51 23.06 -4.52
N ARG A 162 -21.68 23.33 -3.95
CA ARG A 162 -22.97 23.03 -4.56
C ARG A 162 -23.08 23.76 -5.90
N GLY A 163 -23.12 23.00 -7.02
CA GLY A 163 -23.18 23.52 -8.38
C GLY A 163 -21.83 23.93 -9.00
N GLY A 164 -20.69 23.71 -8.30
CA GLY A 164 -19.35 24.00 -8.79
C GLY A 164 -18.56 22.73 -9.17
N PRO A 165 -17.29 22.88 -9.56
CA PRO A 165 -16.43 21.75 -9.89
C PRO A 165 -16.19 20.88 -8.65
N HIS A 166 -16.13 19.56 -8.87
CA HIS A 166 -15.85 18.59 -7.83
C HIS A 166 -14.45 18.00 -7.99
N LEU A 167 -13.68 17.96 -6.91
CA LEU A 167 -12.40 17.24 -6.81
C LEU A 167 -12.65 15.89 -6.15
N ARG A 168 -12.27 14.82 -6.82
CA ARG A 168 -12.25 13.48 -6.23
C ARG A 168 -10.83 13.18 -5.73
N THR A 169 -10.70 12.87 -4.47
CA THR A 169 -9.42 12.52 -3.87
C THR A 169 -9.55 11.24 -3.04
N ARG A 170 -8.53 10.39 -3.11
CA ARG A 170 -8.47 9.20 -2.25
C ARG A 170 -8.25 9.62 -0.81
N CYS A 171 -8.83 8.89 0.13
CA CYS A 171 -8.79 9.21 1.56
C CYS A 171 -8.67 7.94 2.40
N PHE A 172 -8.49 8.09 3.70
CA PHE A 172 -8.77 7.06 4.70
C PHE A 172 -10.28 7.01 4.96
N HIS A 173 -10.77 5.85 5.36
CA HIS A 173 -12.18 5.61 5.69
C HIS A 173 -12.25 4.84 7.00
#